data_c2ab8a59f0b6a8fbebd8ef0018abbef9
#
_entry.id   c2ab8a59f0b6a8fbebd8ef0018abbef9
#
_cell.length_a   1.000
_cell.length_b   1.000
_cell.length_c   1.000
_cell.angle_alpha   90.00
_cell.angle_beta   90.00
_cell.angle_gamma   90.00
#
_symmetry.space_group_name_H-M   'P 1'
#
loop_
_entity.id
_entity.type
_entity.pdbx_description
1 polymer ?
#
loop_
_entity_poly.entity_id
_entity_poly.type
_entity_poly.pdbx_seq_one_letter_code
_entity_poly.pdbx_strand_id
1 'polypeptide(L)'
;MPCWVSECPHCGYVASSLENPIRCDAEFLKTAEYRNFSGAPPVSELAQRFVRRARISLREANYARAFWDYLHAAWASDDKKDATWQIELRILALQMMEKFGDQDMNDHYRIIRADLLRKTRQFGRLLQEYEHVRLENDLLHKILQFQIVKAKNKDTATYTVKDVSP
;
A
#
# COMPACT_ATOMS: atom_id res chain seq x y z
N MET A 1 -13.62 12.91 -6.91
CA MET A 1 -13.29 11.48 -7.15
C MET A 1 -14.41 10.65 -6.55
N PRO A 2 -14.91 9.61 -7.22
CA PRO A 2 -15.86 8.72 -6.59
C PRO A 2 -15.21 8.11 -5.34
N CYS A 3 -15.97 8.00 -4.24
CA CYS A 3 -15.50 7.31 -3.03
C CYS A 3 -15.13 5.88 -3.40
N TRP A 4 -13.84 5.57 -3.37
CA TRP A 4 -13.36 4.22 -3.69
C TRP A 4 -13.75 3.19 -2.62
N VAL A 5 -14.17 3.68 -1.46
CA VAL A 5 -14.51 2.86 -0.30
C VAL A 5 -15.63 3.53 0.49
N SER A 6 -16.74 2.82 0.62
CA SER A 6 -17.90 3.23 1.42
C SER A 6 -17.95 2.43 2.72
N GLU A 7 -18.46 3.06 3.78
CA GLU A 7 -18.67 2.42 5.08
C GLU A 7 -20.18 2.37 5.38
N CYS A 8 -20.67 1.20 5.76
CA CYS A 8 -22.05 1.03 6.18
C CYS A 8 -22.27 1.73 7.53
N PRO A 9 -23.23 2.67 7.65
CA PRO A 9 -23.46 3.41 8.89
C PRO A 9 -24.04 2.53 10.02
N HIS A 10 -24.58 1.35 9.70
CA HIS A 10 -25.21 0.47 10.66
C HIS A 10 -24.22 -0.53 11.29
N CYS A 11 -23.35 -1.14 10.50
CA CYS A 11 -22.46 -2.20 10.99
C CYS A 11 -20.96 -1.87 10.86
N GLY A 12 -20.60 -0.78 10.16
CA GLY A 12 -19.20 -0.41 9.92
C GLY A 12 -18.49 -1.26 8.86
N TYR A 13 -19.23 -2.10 8.11
CA TYR A 13 -18.66 -2.85 6.98
C TYR A 13 -18.16 -1.89 5.90
N VAL A 14 -16.99 -2.18 5.36
CA VAL A 14 -16.31 -1.33 4.38
C VAL A 14 -16.11 -2.07 3.08
N ALA A 15 -16.60 -1.50 1.97
CA ALA A 15 -16.47 -2.09 0.64
C ALA A 15 -16.39 -1.01 -0.45
N SER A 16 -16.00 -1.41 -1.67
CA SER A 16 -16.07 -0.53 -2.85
C SER A 16 -17.52 -0.23 -3.27
N SER A 17 -18.44 -1.17 -3.02
CA SER A 17 -19.89 -1.02 -3.13
C SER A 17 -20.56 -1.76 -1.99
N LEU A 18 -21.49 -1.11 -1.33
CA LEU A 18 -22.31 -1.70 -0.24
C LEU A 18 -23.50 -2.52 -0.78
N GLU A 19 -23.74 -2.49 -2.07
CA GLU A 19 -24.77 -3.30 -2.74
C GLU A 19 -24.36 -4.78 -2.87
N ASN A 20 -23.04 -5.03 -2.82
CA ASN A 20 -22.51 -6.38 -2.88
C ASN A 20 -22.68 -7.10 -1.54
N PRO A 21 -22.82 -8.44 -1.55
CA PRO A 21 -22.88 -9.23 -0.33
C PRO A 21 -21.69 -8.98 0.59
N ILE A 22 -21.94 -8.96 1.90
CA ILE A 22 -20.88 -8.88 2.93
C ILE A 22 -19.97 -10.07 2.80
N ARG A 23 -18.64 -9.82 2.72
CA ARG A 23 -17.60 -10.84 2.46
C ARG A 23 -16.91 -11.34 3.73
N CYS A 24 -17.42 -10.98 4.89
CA CYS A 24 -16.87 -11.44 6.17
C CYS A 24 -17.98 -11.74 7.15
N ASP A 25 -17.65 -12.48 8.21
CA ASP A 25 -18.56 -12.71 9.31
C ASP A 25 -18.97 -11.39 10.00
N ALA A 26 -20.24 -11.23 10.30
CA ALA A 26 -20.79 -10.05 10.98
C ALA A 26 -20.16 -9.88 12.39
N GLU A 27 -19.79 -10.97 13.06
CA GLU A 27 -19.10 -10.91 14.37
C GLU A 27 -17.69 -10.35 14.23
N PHE A 28 -16.97 -10.60 13.12
CA PHE A 28 -15.68 -9.98 12.86
C PHE A 28 -15.76 -8.46 12.87
N LEU A 29 -16.82 -7.88 12.31
CA LEU A 29 -17.01 -6.43 12.27
C LEU A 29 -17.14 -5.78 13.67
N LYS A 30 -17.41 -6.57 14.70
CA LYS A 30 -17.51 -6.10 16.08
C LYS A 30 -16.19 -6.23 16.86
N THR A 31 -15.23 -6.96 16.32
CA THR A 31 -13.95 -7.24 17.02
C THR A 31 -13.05 -6.01 17.10
N ALA A 32 -12.19 -6.00 18.12
CA ALA A 32 -11.12 -5.01 18.25
C ALA A 32 -10.14 -5.09 17.07
N GLU A 33 -9.88 -6.29 16.55
CA GLU A 33 -9.05 -6.53 15.37
C GLU A 33 -9.55 -5.73 14.16
N TYR A 34 -10.86 -5.66 13.96
CA TYR A 34 -11.45 -4.91 12.86
C TYR A 34 -11.53 -3.40 13.13
N ARG A 35 -11.88 -3.01 14.34
CA ARG A 35 -12.24 -1.62 14.68
C ARG A 35 -11.10 -0.77 15.16
N ASN A 36 -10.18 -1.33 15.95
CA ASN A 36 -9.18 -0.56 16.67
C ASN A 36 -7.89 -0.41 15.85
N PHE A 37 -7.18 0.68 16.08
CA PHE A 37 -5.85 0.93 15.55
C PHE A 37 -4.83 0.79 16.68
N SER A 38 -3.61 0.39 16.34
CA SER A 38 -2.50 0.38 17.31
C SER A 38 -2.09 1.84 17.57
N GLY A 39 -2.57 2.41 18.65
CA GLY A 39 -2.39 3.82 18.97
C GLY A 39 -3.49 4.73 18.37
N ALA A 40 -3.14 5.98 18.07
CA ALA A 40 -4.07 6.91 17.44
C ALA A 40 -4.41 6.44 16.01
N PRO A 41 -5.68 6.52 15.57
CA PRO A 41 -6.05 6.15 14.21
C PRO A 41 -5.44 7.11 13.18
N PRO A 42 -5.32 6.70 11.90
CA PRO A 42 -4.97 7.62 10.82
C PRO A 42 -5.86 8.87 10.82
N VAL A 43 -5.29 10.03 10.62
CA VAL A 43 -6.03 11.32 10.53
C VAL A 43 -7.05 11.30 9.38
N SER A 44 -6.73 10.61 8.29
CA SER A 44 -7.63 10.46 7.16
C SER A 44 -8.67 9.38 7.41
N GLU A 45 -9.96 9.74 7.46
CA GLU A 45 -11.07 8.77 7.50
C GLU A 45 -11.03 7.80 6.32
N LEU A 46 -10.63 8.27 5.14
CA LEU A 46 -10.46 7.43 3.96
C LEU A 46 -9.38 6.38 4.19
N ALA A 47 -8.25 6.76 4.80
CA ALA A 47 -7.20 5.80 5.18
C ALA A 47 -7.72 4.76 6.18
N GLN A 48 -8.50 5.17 7.19
CA GLN A 48 -9.11 4.24 8.15
C GLN A 48 -10.02 3.23 7.46
N ARG A 49 -10.84 3.66 6.50
CA ARG A 49 -11.70 2.77 5.70
C ARG A 49 -10.89 1.77 4.89
N PHE A 50 -9.83 2.22 4.22
CA PHE A 50 -8.94 1.32 3.49
C PHE A 50 -8.28 0.29 4.39
N VAL A 51 -7.81 0.68 5.59
CA VAL A 51 -7.25 -0.27 6.56
C VAL A 51 -8.28 -1.32 6.98
N ARG A 52 -9.53 -0.91 7.27
CA ARG A 52 -10.59 -1.87 7.61
C ARG A 52 -10.89 -2.82 6.45
N ARG A 53 -10.89 -2.33 5.20
CA ARG A 53 -11.06 -3.19 4.03
C ARG A 53 -9.89 -4.17 3.86
N ALA A 54 -8.66 -3.74 4.11
CA ALA A 54 -7.49 -4.62 4.11
C ALA A 54 -7.64 -5.76 5.14
N ARG A 55 -8.15 -5.47 6.34
CA ARG A 55 -8.41 -6.48 7.39
C ARG A 55 -9.42 -7.54 6.95
N ILE A 56 -10.47 -7.14 6.20
CA ILE A 56 -11.40 -8.10 5.59
C ILE A 56 -10.67 -8.98 4.58
N SER A 57 -9.86 -8.37 3.70
CA SER A 57 -9.08 -9.09 2.69
C SER A 57 -8.10 -10.10 3.31
N LEU A 58 -7.52 -9.75 4.47
CA LEU A 58 -6.64 -10.66 5.22
C LEU A 58 -7.38 -11.88 5.77
N ARG A 59 -8.61 -11.72 6.24
CA ARG A 59 -9.46 -12.86 6.67
C ARG A 59 -9.77 -13.83 5.53
N GLU A 60 -9.81 -13.31 4.29
CA GLU A 60 -9.98 -14.09 3.06
C GLU A 60 -8.66 -14.64 2.51
N ALA A 61 -7.52 -14.41 3.18
CA ALA A 61 -6.17 -14.67 2.68
C ALA A 61 -5.89 -14.02 1.30
N ASN A 62 -6.59 -12.94 0.99
CA ASN A 62 -6.42 -12.20 -0.27
C ASN A 62 -5.35 -11.09 -0.08
N TYR A 63 -4.09 -11.52 -0.10
CA TYR A 63 -2.95 -10.62 0.13
C TYR A 63 -2.80 -9.55 -0.95
N ALA A 64 -3.12 -9.87 -2.21
CA ALA A 64 -3.05 -8.89 -3.29
C ALA A 64 -4.04 -7.74 -3.10
N ARG A 65 -5.27 -8.03 -2.66
CA ARG A 65 -6.24 -6.98 -2.33
C ARG A 65 -5.82 -6.21 -1.09
N ALA A 66 -5.36 -6.88 -0.03
CA ALA A 66 -4.88 -6.23 1.18
C ALA A 66 -3.71 -5.30 0.90
N PHE A 67 -2.79 -5.69 0.01
CA PHE A 67 -1.69 -4.84 -0.48
C PHE A 67 -2.20 -3.52 -1.05
N TRP A 68 -3.14 -3.58 -2.01
CA TRP A 68 -3.69 -2.38 -2.62
C TRP A 68 -4.43 -1.51 -1.63
N ASP A 69 -5.15 -2.10 -0.68
CA ASP A 69 -5.87 -1.36 0.34
C ASP A 69 -4.91 -0.61 1.27
N TYR A 70 -3.82 -1.24 1.73
CA TYR A 70 -2.80 -0.56 2.52
C TYR A 70 -2.06 0.52 1.72
N LEU A 71 -1.78 0.30 0.45
CA LEU A 71 -1.16 1.31 -0.41
C LEU A 71 -2.07 2.53 -0.62
N HIS A 72 -3.36 2.32 -0.87
CA HIS A 72 -4.34 3.41 -0.96
C HIS A 72 -4.50 4.16 0.37
N ALA A 73 -4.46 3.44 1.50
CA ALA A 73 -4.46 4.07 2.81
C ALA A 73 -3.22 4.95 3.02
N ALA A 74 -2.04 4.50 2.56
CA ALA A 74 -0.81 5.29 2.63
C ALA A 74 -0.93 6.58 1.80
N TRP A 75 -1.47 6.52 0.59
CA TRP A 75 -1.69 7.71 -0.24
C TRP A 75 -2.71 8.68 0.40
N ALA A 76 -3.79 8.16 0.99
CA ALA A 76 -4.75 9.01 1.71
C ALA A 76 -4.13 9.66 2.97
N SER A 77 -3.13 9.03 3.59
CA SER A 77 -2.36 9.60 4.69
C SER A 77 -1.33 10.63 4.21
N ASP A 78 -0.76 10.48 3.01
CA ASP A 78 0.10 11.48 2.37
C ASP A 78 -0.67 12.80 2.18
N ASP A 79 -1.90 12.75 1.67
CA ASP A 79 -2.76 13.92 1.47
C ASP A 79 -3.04 14.68 2.78
N LYS A 80 -3.07 13.97 3.90
CA LYS A 80 -3.25 14.55 5.25
C LYS A 80 -1.96 14.85 5.99
N LYS A 81 -0.79 14.58 5.37
CA LYS A 81 0.55 14.75 5.96
C LYS A 81 0.73 14.00 7.28
N ASP A 82 0.09 12.83 7.40
CA ASP A 82 0.17 11.96 8.56
C ASP A 82 1.46 11.14 8.52
N ALA A 83 2.56 11.72 9.00
CA ALA A 83 3.91 11.17 8.86
C ALA A 83 4.06 9.76 9.46
N THR A 84 3.35 9.45 10.54
CA THR A 84 3.40 8.12 11.17
C THR A 84 2.76 7.09 10.27
N TRP A 85 1.50 7.30 9.89
CA TRP A 85 0.74 6.36 9.09
C TRP A 85 1.22 6.24 7.65
N GLN A 86 1.82 7.29 7.08
CA GLN A 86 2.48 7.21 5.78
C GLN A 86 3.53 6.10 5.72
N ILE A 87 4.31 5.92 6.77
CA ILE A 87 5.38 4.90 6.82
C ILE A 87 4.79 3.55 7.20
N GLU A 88 3.98 3.47 8.26
CA GLU A 88 3.41 2.20 8.75
C GLU A 88 2.58 1.49 7.69
N LEU A 89 1.73 2.21 6.97
CA LEU A 89 0.88 1.63 5.93
C LEU A 89 1.69 1.09 4.75
N ARG A 90 2.81 1.74 4.41
CA ARG A 90 3.74 1.24 3.39
C ARG A 90 4.48 -0.02 3.85
N ILE A 91 4.82 -0.10 5.13
CA ILE A 91 5.40 -1.32 5.71
C ILE A 91 4.40 -2.47 5.64
N LEU A 92 3.13 -2.24 6.01
CA LEU A 92 2.07 -3.23 5.89
C LEU A 92 1.87 -3.68 4.43
N ALA A 93 1.88 -2.75 3.49
CA ALA A 93 1.81 -3.09 2.06
C ALA A 93 3.01 -3.96 1.62
N LEU A 94 4.23 -3.65 2.04
CA LEU A 94 5.41 -4.50 1.78
C LEU A 94 5.25 -5.91 2.35
N GLN A 95 4.74 -6.04 3.58
CA GLN A 95 4.49 -7.34 4.19
C GLN A 95 3.48 -8.18 3.39
N MET A 96 2.48 -7.53 2.78
CA MET A 96 1.54 -8.24 1.89
C MET A 96 2.23 -8.72 0.61
N MET A 97 3.12 -7.91 0.04
CA MET A 97 3.90 -8.34 -1.14
C MET A 97 4.81 -9.54 -0.85
N GLU A 98 5.27 -9.71 0.38
CA GLU A 98 6.06 -10.88 0.79
C GLU A 98 5.25 -12.19 0.80
N LYS A 99 3.93 -12.10 0.70
CA LYS A 99 3.02 -13.26 0.56
C LYS A 99 2.67 -13.58 -0.90
N PHE A 100 3.16 -12.77 -1.85
CA PHE A 100 2.94 -13.04 -3.27
C PHE A 100 3.80 -14.22 -3.72
N GLY A 101 3.25 -15.03 -4.64
CA GLY A 101 4.06 -16.00 -5.36
C GLY A 101 4.97 -15.32 -6.39
N ASP A 102 6.04 -15.99 -6.80
CA ASP A 102 6.99 -15.45 -7.79
C ASP A 102 6.30 -15.05 -9.11
N GLN A 103 5.27 -15.81 -9.50
CA GLN A 103 4.45 -15.54 -10.68
C GLN A 103 3.63 -14.25 -10.60
N ASP A 104 3.38 -13.75 -9.39
CA ASP A 104 2.60 -12.52 -9.16
C ASP A 104 3.49 -11.27 -9.22
N MET A 105 4.82 -11.44 -9.12
CA MET A 105 5.82 -10.37 -9.09
C MET A 105 6.24 -9.92 -10.49
N ASN A 106 5.32 -9.28 -11.22
CA ASN A 106 5.64 -8.65 -12.50
C ASN A 106 6.41 -7.32 -12.33
N ASP A 107 6.89 -6.74 -13.43
CA ASP A 107 7.69 -5.51 -13.43
C ASP A 107 6.98 -4.31 -12.79
N HIS A 108 5.66 -4.20 -12.91
CA HIS A 108 4.89 -3.15 -12.23
C HIS A 108 4.97 -3.29 -10.70
N TYR A 109 4.81 -4.50 -10.18
CA TYR A 109 4.97 -4.74 -8.74
C TYR A 109 6.40 -4.50 -8.27
N ARG A 110 7.41 -4.82 -9.11
CA ARG A 110 8.83 -4.56 -8.77
C ARG A 110 9.12 -3.08 -8.60
N ILE A 111 8.63 -2.21 -9.49
CA ILE A 111 8.83 -0.76 -9.34
C ILE A 111 8.06 -0.19 -8.16
N ILE A 112 6.84 -0.66 -7.88
CA ILE A 112 6.07 -0.25 -6.70
C ILE A 112 6.81 -0.69 -5.43
N ARG A 113 7.33 -1.91 -5.38
CA ARG A 113 8.11 -2.41 -4.24
C ARG A 113 9.38 -1.59 -4.02
N ALA A 114 10.10 -1.23 -5.08
CA ALA A 114 11.28 -0.37 -4.98
C ALA A 114 10.91 1.00 -4.39
N ASP A 115 9.80 1.63 -4.83
CA ASP A 115 9.31 2.88 -4.24
C ASP A 115 8.94 2.73 -2.77
N LEU A 116 8.23 1.65 -2.39
CA LEU A 116 7.87 1.37 -1.01
C LEU A 116 9.11 1.20 -0.12
N LEU A 117 10.11 0.44 -0.56
CA LEU A 117 11.37 0.27 0.16
C LEU A 117 12.09 1.61 0.37
N ARG A 118 12.12 2.46 -0.67
CA ARG A 118 12.71 3.80 -0.59
C ARG A 118 11.95 4.69 0.39
N LYS A 119 10.62 4.75 0.28
CA LYS A 119 9.73 5.55 1.14
C LYS A 119 9.78 5.13 2.61
N THR A 120 10.02 3.86 2.87
CA THR A 120 10.17 3.32 4.24
C THR A 120 11.64 3.29 4.72
N ARG A 121 12.54 3.97 4.00
CA ARG A 121 13.98 4.09 4.33
C ARG A 121 14.74 2.75 4.34
N GLN A 122 14.23 1.72 3.71
CA GLN A 122 14.89 0.42 3.56
C GLN A 122 15.85 0.43 2.37
N PHE A 123 16.71 1.46 2.30
CA PHE A 123 17.60 1.72 1.15
C PHE A 123 18.55 0.55 0.86
N GLY A 124 19.14 -0.04 1.90
CA GLY A 124 20.03 -1.20 1.75
C GLY A 124 19.33 -2.39 1.10
N ARG A 125 18.11 -2.68 1.51
CA ARG A 125 17.31 -3.76 0.93
C ARG A 125 16.94 -3.45 -0.51
N LEU A 126 16.58 -2.20 -0.83
CA LEU A 126 16.30 -1.80 -2.21
C LEU A 126 17.51 -2.03 -3.12
N LEU A 127 18.71 -1.61 -2.70
CA LEU A 127 19.92 -1.79 -3.48
C LEU A 127 20.26 -3.27 -3.65
N GLN A 128 20.18 -4.05 -2.58
CA GLN A 128 20.43 -5.48 -2.60
C GLN A 128 19.50 -6.22 -3.57
N GLU A 129 18.20 -5.87 -3.59
CA GLU A 129 17.19 -6.55 -4.42
C GLU A 129 17.22 -6.08 -5.87
N TYR A 130 17.61 -4.82 -6.16
CA TYR A 130 17.33 -4.20 -7.47
C TYR A 130 18.50 -3.56 -8.18
N GLU A 131 19.68 -3.38 -7.57
CA GLU A 131 20.79 -2.63 -8.18
C GLU A 131 21.26 -3.24 -9.53
N HIS A 132 21.13 -4.56 -9.68
CA HIS A 132 21.57 -5.29 -10.86
C HIS A 132 20.39 -5.81 -11.71
N VAL A 133 19.15 -5.45 -11.35
CA VAL A 133 17.95 -5.91 -12.07
C VAL A 133 17.73 -5.06 -13.32
N ARG A 134 17.57 -5.75 -14.46
CA ARG A 134 17.12 -5.14 -15.70
C ARG A 134 15.70 -5.57 -15.99
N LEU A 135 14.81 -4.60 -16.24
CA LEU A 135 13.44 -4.83 -16.67
C LEU A 135 13.37 -4.78 -18.19
N GLU A 136 12.46 -5.55 -18.78
CA GLU A 136 12.29 -5.62 -20.23
C GLU A 136 11.68 -4.32 -20.78
N ASN A 137 10.74 -3.72 -20.07
CA ASN A 137 10.13 -2.45 -20.45
C ASN A 137 11.06 -1.28 -20.11
N ASP A 138 11.47 -0.52 -21.14
CA ASP A 138 12.43 0.58 -21.00
C ASP A 138 11.97 1.68 -20.05
N LEU A 139 10.66 2.02 -20.04
CA LEU A 139 10.12 3.03 -19.13
C LEU A 139 10.17 2.54 -17.67
N LEU A 140 9.74 1.30 -17.43
CA LEU A 140 9.77 0.71 -16.09
C LEU A 140 11.22 0.57 -15.61
N HIS A 141 12.13 0.21 -16.52
CA HIS A 141 13.56 0.16 -16.21
C HIS A 141 14.10 1.54 -15.79
N LYS A 142 13.79 2.61 -16.54
CA LYS A 142 14.18 3.98 -16.17
C LYS A 142 13.63 4.38 -14.80
N ILE A 143 12.36 4.05 -14.52
CA ILE A 143 11.74 4.31 -13.20
C ILE A 143 12.52 3.55 -12.10
N LEU A 144 12.85 2.29 -12.32
CA LEU A 144 13.63 1.50 -11.34
C LEU A 144 15.02 2.12 -11.11
N GLN A 145 15.74 2.49 -12.15
CA GLN A 145 17.04 3.16 -12.03
C GLN A 145 16.94 4.48 -11.28
N PHE A 146 15.89 5.25 -11.52
CA PHE A 146 15.61 6.48 -10.77
C PHE A 146 15.42 6.19 -9.27
N GLN A 147 14.64 5.15 -8.90
CA GLN A 147 14.46 4.75 -7.50
C GLN A 147 15.80 4.34 -6.85
N ILE A 148 16.66 3.63 -7.58
CA ILE A 148 17.99 3.21 -7.11
C ILE A 148 18.88 4.45 -6.83
N VAL A 149 18.91 5.42 -7.74
CA VAL A 149 19.68 6.66 -7.56
C VAL A 149 19.16 7.43 -6.34
N LYS A 150 17.83 7.55 -6.19
CA LYS A 150 17.23 8.22 -5.04
C LYS A 150 17.52 7.48 -3.72
N ALA A 151 17.52 6.15 -3.74
CA ALA A 151 17.87 5.35 -2.57
C ALA A 151 19.35 5.53 -2.15
N LYS A 152 20.30 5.58 -3.10
CA LYS A 152 21.72 5.89 -2.83
C LYS A 152 21.89 7.24 -2.14
N ASN A 153 21.05 8.22 -2.49
CA ASN A 153 21.02 9.55 -1.89
C ASN A 153 20.14 9.64 -0.62
N LYS A 154 19.59 8.51 -0.14
CA LYS A 154 18.67 8.44 1.01
C LYS A 154 17.45 9.36 0.88
N ASP A 155 17.02 9.59 -0.34
CA ASP A 155 15.92 10.50 -0.68
C ASP A 155 14.58 9.76 -0.65
N THR A 156 13.66 10.23 0.18
CA THR A 156 12.29 9.68 0.35
C THR A 156 11.20 10.56 -0.26
N ALA A 157 11.55 11.60 -1.01
CA ALA A 157 10.59 12.52 -1.61
C ALA A 157 9.65 11.82 -2.60
N THR A 158 8.50 12.43 -2.87
CA THR A 158 7.53 11.94 -3.86
C THR A 158 7.90 12.47 -5.24
N TYR A 159 7.86 11.60 -6.23
CA TYR A 159 8.18 11.88 -7.62
C TYR A 159 7.08 11.40 -8.54
N THR A 160 6.99 12.01 -9.71
CA THR A 160 6.09 11.64 -10.80
C THR A 160 6.89 11.03 -11.95
N VAL A 161 6.20 10.41 -12.91
CA VAL A 161 6.85 9.88 -14.13
C VAL A 161 7.56 10.99 -14.92
N LYS A 162 7.10 12.24 -14.83
CA LYS A 162 7.75 13.40 -15.48
C LYS A 162 9.14 13.70 -14.91
N ASP A 163 9.38 13.37 -13.64
CA ASP A 163 10.69 13.57 -13.00
C ASP A 163 11.72 12.53 -13.42
N VAL A 164 11.27 11.42 -14.04
CA VAL A 164 12.13 10.31 -14.52
C VAL A 164 12.61 10.53 -15.93
N SER A 165 11.84 11.23 -16.74
CA SER A 165 12.13 11.50 -18.15
C SER A 165 11.99 13.00 -18.39
N PRO A 166 13.07 13.79 -18.17
CA PRO A 166 13.07 15.19 -18.52
C PRO A 166 13.01 15.40 -20.04
#